data_4a8d5751ed3e238d8545497e90fdd511
#
_entry.id   4a8d5751ed3e238d8545497e90fdd511
#
_cell.length_a   1.000
_cell.length_b   1.000
_cell.length_c   1.000
_cell.angle_alpha   90.00
_cell.angle_beta   90.00
_cell.angle_gamma   90.00
#
_symmetry.space_group_name_H-M   'P 1'
#
loop_
_entity.id
_entity.type
_entity.pdbx_description
1 polymer ?
#
loop_
_entity_poly.entity_id
_entity_poly.type
_entity_poly.pdbx_seq_one_letter_code
_entity_poly.pdbx_strand_id
1 'polypeptide(L)'
;DAIADLVSSGQTLRDNRLKPLSDGLIQDSQAALIANSQVLKKNPAALQIARHLLEYFEAYLRARDEIAIFANIRGSSPEEIAALVFNQPTIAGLQGPTISRVVVRSGDPNWHAVNVIVPRSRLFQAVSERRAIGGSGVVVMPVSYIFEEEPPRYAAMLRALAQA
;
A
#
# COMPACT_ATOMS: atom_id res chain seq x y z
N ASP A 1 -20.40 -21.20 -30.27
CA ASP A 1 -20.41 -21.88 -28.99
C ASP A 1 -20.16 -20.84 -27.88
N ALA A 2 -20.80 -21.02 -26.73
CA ALA A 2 -20.63 -20.19 -25.55
C ALA A 2 -20.23 -21.08 -24.37
N ILE A 3 -19.39 -20.55 -23.48
CA ILE A 3 -18.95 -21.21 -22.25
C ILE A 3 -19.18 -20.27 -21.05
N ALA A 4 -19.42 -20.85 -19.87
CA ALA A 4 -19.39 -20.12 -18.62
C ALA A 4 -18.14 -20.51 -17.85
N ASP A 5 -17.37 -19.53 -17.37
CA ASP A 5 -16.11 -19.77 -16.66
C ASP A 5 -15.87 -18.67 -15.61
N LEU A 6 -14.96 -18.95 -14.67
CA LEU A 6 -14.50 -18.00 -13.69
C LEU A 6 -13.40 -17.11 -14.32
N VAL A 7 -13.66 -15.81 -14.34
CA VAL A 7 -12.73 -14.84 -14.92
C VAL A 7 -12.17 -13.94 -13.81
N SER A 8 -10.85 -14.01 -13.59
CA SER A 8 -10.14 -13.16 -12.62
C SER A 8 -9.42 -12.02 -13.34
N SER A 9 -8.30 -12.31 -13.99
CA SER A 9 -7.47 -11.32 -14.71
C SER A 9 -7.85 -11.16 -16.18
N GLY A 10 -8.70 -12.02 -16.71
CA GLY A 10 -9.02 -12.12 -18.15
C GLY A 10 -7.87 -12.69 -18.99
N GLN A 11 -6.79 -13.21 -18.39
CA GLN A 11 -5.67 -13.78 -19.14
C GLN A 11 -6.11 -15.00 -19.96
N THR A 12 -6.85 -15.93 -19.35
CA THR A 12 -7.38 -17.12 -20.02
C THR A 12 -8.27 -16.76 -21.21
N LEU A 13 -9.06 -15.68 -21.10
CA LEU A 13 -9.86 -15.21 -22.22
C LEU A 13 -8.97 -14.76 -23.39
N ARG A 14 -7.93 -13.98 -23.11
CA ARG A 14 -6.98 -13.50 -24.12
C ARG A 14 -6.23 -14.65 -24.79
N ASP A 15 -5.71 -15.59 -24.00
CA ASP A 15 -4.93 -16.72 -24.49
C ASP A 15 -5.75 -17.65 -25.38
N ASN A 16 -7.04 -17.80 -25.11
CA ASN A 16 -7.97 -18.61 -25.90
C ASN A 16 -8.78 -17.81 -26.92
N ARG A 17 -8.47 -16.51 -27.13
CA ARG A 17 -9.16 -15.61 -28.06
C ARG A 17 -10.67 -15.54 -27.82
N LEU A 18 -11.07 -15.64 -26.55
CA LEU A 18 -12.47 -15.54 -26.13
C LEU A 18 -12.86 -14.09 -25.88
N LYS A 19 -14.12 -13.75 -26.13
CA LYS A 19 -14.69 -12.44 -25.87
C LYS A 19 -15.87 -12.58 -24.91
N PRO A 20 -15.91 -11.80 -23.79
CA PRO A 20 -17.11 -11.81 -22.95
C PRO A 20 -18.31 -11.25 -23.72
N LEU A 21 -19.48 -11.80 -23.47
CA LEU A 21 -20.73 -11.22 -23.95
C LEU A 21 -20.99 -9.90 -23.22
N SER A 22 -21.70 -8.96 -23.85
CA SER A 22 -21.98 -7.63 -23.31
C SER A 22 -22.78 -7.67 -21.98
N ASP A 23 -23.60 -8.69 -21.80
CA ASP A 23 -24.41 -8.98 -20.61
C ASP A 23 -24.07 -10.35 -20.00
N GLY A 24 -22.86 -10.84 -20.27
CA GLY A 24 -22.40 -12.17 -19.89
C GLY A 24 -21.93 -12.32 -18.45
N LEU A 25 -21.94 -11.26 -17.64
CA LEU A 25 -21.62 -11.35 -16.20
C LEU A 25 -22.76 -12.05 -15.46
N ILE A 26 -22.52 -13.29 -15.01
CA ILE A 26 -23.51 -14.08 -14.29
C ILE A 26 -23.49 -13.76 -12.79
N GLN A 27 -22.29 -13.63 -12.22
CA GLN A 27 -22.09 -13.39 -10.78
C GLN A 27 -20.70 -12.83 -10.53
N ASP A 28 -20.61 -11.84 -9.64
CA ASP A 28 -19.35 -11.44 -9.02
C ASP A 28 -19.00 -12.36 -7.86
N SER A 29 -17.75 -12.82 -7.79
CA SER A 29 -17.24 -13.71 -6.76
C SER A 29 -15.99 -13.13 -6.12
N GLN A 30 -15.89 -13.25 -4.80
CA GLN A 30 -14.71 -12.84 -4.04
C GLN A 30 -14.33 -13.90 -3.00
N ALA A 31 -13.03 -13.99 -2.68
CA ALA A 31 -12.57 -14.80 -1.58
C ALA A 31 -12.91 -14.11 -0.24
N ALA A 32 -13.37 -14.89 0.73
CA ALA A 32 -13.64 -14.41 2.08
C ALA A 32 -12.95 -15.31 3.12
N LEU A 33 -12.38 -14.69 4.15
CA LEU A 33 -11.91 -15.40 5.33
C LEU A 33 -13.12 -15.61 6.25
N ILE A 34 -13.42 -16.88 6.56
CA ILE A 34 -14.51 -17.26 7.46
C ILE A 34 -13.96 -17.95 8.71
N ALA A 35 -14.63 -17.77 9.85
CA ALA A 35 -14.26 -18.39 11.09
C ALA A 35 -15.50 -18.76 11.94
N ASN A 36 -15.36 -19.78 12.80
CA ASN A 36 -16.40 -20.16 13.74
C ASN A 36 -16.41 -19.19 14.93
N SER A 37 -17.50 -18.42 15.10
CA SER A 37 -17.64 -17.41 16.16
C SER A 37 -17.56 -18.01 17.57
N GLN A 38 -18.11 -19.22 17.79
CA GLN A 38 -18.08 -19.87 19.09
C GLN A 38 -16.66 -20.33 19.47
N VAL A 39 -15.86 -20.74 18.50
CA VAL A 39 -14.46 -21.09 18.72
C VAL A 39 -13.66 -19.83 19.06
N LEU A 40 -13.84 -18.73 18.30
CA LEU A 40 -13.13 -17.47 18.55
C LEU A 40 -13.46 -16.89 19.94
N LYS A 41 -14.71 -17.04 20.42
CA LYS A 41 -15.11 -16.58 21.77
C LYS A 41 -14.47 -17.38 22.90
N LYS A 42 -14.29 -18.68 22.72
CA LYS A 42 -13.90 -19.60 23.78
C LYS A 42 -12.41 -19.97 23.77
N ASN A 43 -11.71 -19.72 22.65
CA ASN A 43 -10.31 -20.13 22.48
C ASN A 43 -9.42 -18.91 22.17
N PRO A 44 -8.69 -18.38 23.18
CA PRO A 44 -7.80 -17.24 22.99
C PRO A 44 -6.71 -17.49 21.94
N ALA A 45 -6.19 -18.71 21.81
CA ALA A 45 -5.19 -19.04 20.80
C ALA A 45 -5.76 -18.93 19.38
N ALA A 46 -6.99 -19.41 19.15
CA ALA A 46 -7.68 -19.24 17.87
C ALA A 46 -7.94 -17.77 17.54
N LEU A 47 -8.31 -16.97 18.53
CA LEU A 47 -8.51 -15.53 18.39
C LEU A 47 -7.21 -14.83 18.01
N GLN A 48 -6.08 -15.20 18.62
CA GLN A 48 -4.76 -14.65 18.30
C GLN A 48 -4.31 -15.02 16.88
N ILE A 49 -4.55 -16.26 16.44
CA ILE A 49 -4.26 -16.68 15.06
C ILE A 49 -5.11 -15.86 14.07
N ALA A 50 -6.41 -15.68 14.36
CA ALA A 50 -7.27 -14.85 13.52
C ALA A 50 -6.77 -13.39 13.43
N ARG A 51 -6.28 -12.82 14.54
CA ARG A 51 -5.64 -11.49 14.57
C ARG A 51 -4.45 -11.46 13.62
N HIS A 52 -3.48 -12.38 13.77
CA HIS A 52 -2.28 -12.41 12.94
C HIS A 52 -2.61 -12.54 11.44
N LEU A 53 -3.56 -13.42 11.09
CA LEU A 53 -3.98 -13.56 9.69
C LEU A 53 -4.58 -12.27 9.14
N LEU A 54 -5.45 -11.60 9.90
CA LEU A 54 -6.07 -10.33 9.50
C LEU A 54 -5.02 -9.22 9.37
N GLU A 55 -4.08 -9.11 10.31
CA GLU A 55 -2.96 -8.15 10.25
C GLU A 55 -2.16 -8.32 8.96
N TYR A 56 -1.75 -9.55 8.64
CA TYR A 56 -0.95 -9.80 7.43
C TYR A 56 -1.74 -9.56 6.15
N PHE A 57 -3.01 -9.99 6.09
CA PHE A 57 -3.84 -9.75 4.91
C PHE A 57 -4.08 -8.25 4.69
N GLU A 58 -4.40 -7.51 5.74
CA GLU A 58 -4.60 -6.06 5.64
C GLU A 58 -3.32 -5.34 5.25
N ALA A 59 -2.20 -5.68 5.88
CA ALA A 59 -0.91 -5.07 5.58
C ALA A 59 -0.47 -5.32 4.13
N TYR A 60 -0.69 -6.54 3.62
CA TYR A 60 -0.43 -6.88 2.22
C TYR A 60 -1.36 -6.13 1.26
N LEU A 61 -2.66 -6.13 1.51
CA LEU A 61 -3.64 -5.47 0.64
C LEU A 61 -3.41 -3.96 0.59
N ARG A 62 -2.99 -3.34 1.69
CA ARG A 62 -2.65 -1.92 1.76
C ARG A 62 -1.38 -1.60 0.97
N ALA A 63 -0.37 -2.47 1.04
CA ALA A 63 0.91 -2.27 0.36
C ALA A 63 0.87 -2.56 -1.15
N ARG A 64 -0.08 -3.36 -1.61
CA ARG A 64 -0.12 -3.93 -2.97
C ARG A 64 -0.01 -2.88 -4.08
N ASP A 65 -0.67 -1.75 -3.90
CA ASP A 65 -0.75 -0.68 -4.88
C ASP A 65 0.16 0.52 -4.51
N GLU A 66 1.06 0.34 -3.53
CA GLU A 66 1.97 1.37 -3.02
C GLU A 66 3.42 1.11 -3.42
N ILE A 67 4.20 2.17 -3.47
CA ILE A 67 5.65 2.16 -3.67
C ILE A 67 6.33 3.14 -2.72
N ALA A 68 7.53 2.79 -2.28
CA ALA A 68 8.40 3.69 -1.53
C ALA A 68 9.34 4.42 -2.49
N ILE A 69 9.46 5.74 -2.34
CA ILE A 69 10.35 6.59 -3.14
C ILE A 69 11.33 7.27 -2.20
N PHE A 70 12.61 7.03 -2.47
CA PHE A 70 13.73 7.67 -1.78
C PHE A 70 14.40 8.67 -2.72
N ALA A 71 14.78 9.83 -2.21
CA ALA A 71 15.63 10.77 -2.94
C ALA A 71 16.45 11.60 -1.96
N ASN A 72 17.63 12.03 -2.38
CA ASN A 72 18.40 13.02 -1.64
C ASN A 72 18.03 14.42 -2.14
N ILE A 73 17.73 15.32 -1.20
CA ILE A 73 17.34 16.70 -1.47
C ILE A 73 18.27 17.62 -0.70
N ARG A 74 18.68 18.73 -1.33
CA ARG A 74 19.45 19.75 -0.67
C ARG A 74 18.52 20.77 -0.04
N GLY A 75 18.76 21.10 1.23
CA GLY A 75 18.03 22.12 1.98
C GLY A 75 18.72 22.39 3.31
N SER A 76 18.48 23.56 3.89
CA SER A 76 19.13 24.02 5.12
C SER A 76 18.59 23.33 6.36
N SER A 77 17.34 22.85 6.31
CA SER A 77 16.70 22.13 7.42
C SER A 77 15.66 21.10 6.96
N PRO A 78 15.32 20.12 7.80
CA PRO A 78 14.21 19.19 7.54
C PRO A 78 12.87 19.89 7.33
N GLU A 79 12.59 20.97 8.05
CA GLU A 79 11.34 21.74 7.97
C GLU A 79 11.20 22.44 6.61
N GLU A 80 12.29 23.03 6.10
CA GLU A 80 12.32 23.61 4.76
C GLU A 80 11.98 22.54 3.69
N ILE A 81 12.61 21.38 3.78
CA ILE A 81 12.37 20.29 2.84
C ILE A 81 10.95 19.74 2.98
N ALA A 82 10.44 19.63 4.22
CA ALA A 82 9.06 19.21 4.45
C ALA A 82 8.07 20.17 3.79
N ALA A 83 8.29 21.48 3.90
CA ALA A 83 7.45 22.49 3.23
C ALA A 83 7.47 22.33 1.71
N LEU A 84 8.65 22.08 1.09
CA LEU A 84 8.77 21.82 -0.34
C LEU A 84 7.98 20.57 -0.76
N VAL A 85 8.05 19.50 0.04
CA VAL A 85 7.34 18.24 -0.22
C VAL A 85 5.83 18.40 -0.06
N PHE A 86 5.36 19.07 1.00
CA PHE A 86 3.93 19.27 1.25
C PHE A 86 3.25 20.18 0.21
N ASN A 87 4.01 21.03 -0.48
CA ASN A 87 3.51 21.83 -1.59
C ASN A 87 3.32 21.02 -2.89
N GLN A 88 3.69 19.74 -2.91
CA GLN A 88 3.51 18.86 -4.06
C GLN A 88 2.29 17.98 -3.88
N PRO A 89 1.45 17.77 -4.93
CA PRO A 89 0.18 17.06 -4.79
C PRO A 89 0.35 15.53 -4.59
N THR A 90 1.48 14.94 -5.00
CA THR A 90 1.67 13.48 -4.97
C THR A 90 2.63 13.04 -3.87
N ILE A 91 3.76 13.71 -3.71
CA ILE A 91 4.83 13.28 -2.81
C ILE A 91 4.67 13.71 -1.36
N ALA A 92 3.54 14.30 -0.98
CA ALA A 92 3.20 14.53 0.44
C ALA A 92 3.15 13.22 1.25
N GLY A 93 2.92 12.09 0.55
CA GLY A 93 2.99 10.74 1.12
C GLY A 93 1.76 10.33 1.93
N LEU A 94 1.78 9.08 2.42
CA LEU A 94 0.67 8.47 3.17
C LEU A 94 0.47 9.13 4.55
N GLN A 95 1.57 9.42 5.26
CA GLN A 95 1.59 10.04 6.59
C GLN A 95 2.59 11.22 6.66
N GLY A 96 3.02 11.73 5.50
CA GLY A 96 4.06 12.73 5.38
C GLY A 96 5.44 12.11 5.06
N PRO A 97 6.43 12.98 4.73
CA PRO A 97 7.78 12.55 4.41
C PRO A 97 8.56 12.17 5.67
N THR A 98 9.33 11.07 5.60
CA THR A 98 10.42 10.83 6.55
C THR A 98 11.65 11.55 6.02
N ILE A 99 12.21 12.46 6.81
CA ILE A 99 13.39 13.27 6.44
C ILE A 99 14.52 12.97 7.40
N SER A 100 15.68 12.60 6.87
CA SER A 100 16.87 12.32 7.67
C SER A 100 18.11 12.94 7.04
N ARG A 101 19.08 13.35 7.88
CA ARG A 101 20.35 13.92 7.42
C ARG A 101 21.17 12.86 6.69
N VAL A 102 21.78 13.26 5.57
CA VAL A 102 22.71 12.43 4.80
C VAL A 102 24.14 12.84 5.13
N VAL A 103 25.00 11.87 5.43
CA VAL A 103 26.43 12.08 5.59
C VAL A 103 27.09 11.97 4.23
N VAL A 104 27.52 13.09 3.66
CA VAL A 104 28.23 13.11 2.37
C VAL A 104 29.73 13.25 2.56
N ARG A 105 30.51 12.69 1.63
CA ARG A 105 31.98 12.72 1.67
C ARG A 105 32.56 14.14 1.71
N SER A 106 31.90 15.11 1.08
CA SER A 106 32.30 16.51 1.10
C SER A 106 32.10 17.20 2.45
N GLY A 107 31.37 16.59 3.40
CA GLY A 107 31.02 17.21 4.65
C GLY A 107 29.90 18.25 4.58
N ASP A 108 29.28 18.47 3.42
CA ASP A 108 28.15 19.41 3.27
C ASP A 108 26.96 18.97 4.14
N PRO A 109 26.53 19.78 5.13
CA PRO A 109 25.47 19.41 6.06
C PRO A 109 24.06 19.53 5.44
N ASN A 110 23.94 20.12 4.27
CA ASN A 110 22.66 20.49 3.67
C ASN A 110 22.02 19.37 2.83
N TRP A 111 22.45 18.14 2.99
CA TRP A 111 21.86 17.00 2.30
C TRP A 111 20.96 16.17 3.22
N HIS A 112 19.75 15.92 2.73
CA HIS A 112 18.73 15.13 3.43
C HIS A 112 18.17 14.02 2.54
N ALA A 113 18.05 12.84 3.09
CA ALA A 113 17.29 11.77 2.47
C ALA A 113 15.81 11.95 2.80
N VAL A 114 14.97 11.86 1.79
CA VAL A 114 13.52 11.98 1.93
C VAL A 114 12.88 10.71 1.41
N ASN A 115 12.10 10.06 2.28
CA ASN A 115 11.34 8.87 1.95
C ASN A 115 9.84 9.16 2.04
N VAL A 116 9.09 8.71 1.02
CA VAL A 116 7.63 8.77 0.99
C VAL A 116 7.06 7.49 0.42
N ILE A 117 5.84 7.16 0.82
CA ILE A 117 5.04 6.08 0.22
C ILE A 117 3.94 6.75 -0.60
N VAL A 118 3.79 6.32 -1.85
CA VAL A 118 2.82 6.88 -2.80
C VAL A 118 2.18 5.77 -3.63
N PRO A 119 0.96 5.99 -4.17
CA PRO A 119 0.35 5.04 -5.08
C PRO A 119 1.23 4.75 -6.31
N ARG A 120 1.39 3.48 -6.66
CA ARG A 120 2.15 3.02 -7.82
C ARG A 120 1.68 3.67 -9.13
N SER A 121 0.39 3.94 -9.26
CA SER A 121 -0.20 4.61 -10.42
C SER A 121 0.32 6.04 -10.62
N ARG A 122 0.85 6.67 -9.56
CA ARG A 122 1.40 8.04 -9.60
C ARG A 122 2.93 8.10 -9.70
N LEU A 123 3.60 6.98 -10.01
CA LEU A 123 5.06 6.89 -10.04
C LEU A 123 5.71 8.02 -10.86
N PHE A 124 5.29 8.22 -12.11
CA PHE A 124 5.92 9.21 -12.99
C PHE A 124 5.74 10.64 -12.46
N GLN A 125 4.54 10.95 -11.94
CA GLN A 125 4.27 12.25 -11.35
C GLN A 125 5.15 12.46 -10.10
N ALA A 126 5.22 11.48 -9.21
CA ALA A 126 6.04 11.55 -8.00
C ALA A 126 7.54 11.75 -8.32
N VAL A 127 8.07 11.05 -9.33
CA VAL A 127 9.46 11.24 -9.77
C VAL A 127 9.67 12.63 -10.34
N SER A 128 8.72 13.17 -11.13
CA SER A 128 8.78 14.52 -11.67
C SER A 128 8.78 15.59 -10.57
N GLU A 129 7.86 15.47 -9.61
CA GLU A 129 7.76 16.36 -8.45
C GLU A 129 9.04 16.34 -7.60
N ARG A 130 9.62 15.13 -7.37
CA ARG A 130 10.91 14.99 -6.68
C ARG A 130 12.04 15.76 -7.36
N ARG A 131 12.13 15.65 -8.69
CA ARG A 131 13.15 16.36 -9.46
C ARG A 131 12.92 17.87 -9.42
N ALA A 132 11.67 18.33 -9.48
CA ALA A 132 11.31 19.74 -9.43
C ALA A 132 11.75 20.44 -8.13
N ILE A 133 11.76 19.71 -7.01
CA ILE A 133 12.25 20.25 -5.72
C ILE A 133 13.74 19.95 -5.46
N GLY A 134 14.51 19.64 -6.51
CA GLY A 134 15.95 19.40 -6.41
C GLY A 134 16.35 18.00 -5.94
N GLY A 135 15.45 17.04 -6.00
CA GLY A 135 15.73 15.65 -5.64
C GLY A 135 16.65 14.96 -6.64
N SER A 136 17.66 14.29 -6.13
CA SER A 136 18.64 13.50 -6.88
C SER A 136 18.71 12.07 -6.37
N GLY A 137 19.21 11.16 -7.22
CA GLY A 137 19.35 9.75 -6.84
C GLY A 137 18.02 9.09 -6.47
N VAL A 138 16.97 9.35 -7.24
CA VAL A 138 15.62 8.83 -6.98
C VAL A 138 15.61 7.31 -7.11
N VAL A 139 15.34 6.62 -6.01
CA VAL A 139 15.21 5.16 -5.93
C VAL A 139 13.75 4.82 -5.63
N VAL A 140 13.21 3.85 -6.36
CA VAL A 140 11.84 3.35 -6.17
C VAL A 140 11.89 1.90 -5.76
N MET A 141 11.17 1.56 -4.69
CA MET A 141 11.10 0.19 -4.17
C MET A 141 9.64 -0.25 -3.98
N PRO A 142 9.33 -1.54 -4.23
CA PRO A 142 8.03 -2.08 -3.88
C PRO A 142 7.89 -2.14 -2.36
N VAL A 143 6.68 -1.89 -1.88
CA VAL A 143 6.30 -2.10 -0.47
C VAL A 143 5.62 -3.44 -0.36
N SER A 144 6.05 -4.29 0.57
CA SER A 144 5.48 -5.64 0.76
C SER A 144 4.33 -5.64 1.76
N TYR A 145 4.44 -4.85 2.82
CA TYR A 145 3.46 -4.75 3.89
C TYR A 145 3.42 -3.34 4.47
N ILE A 146 2.23 -2.86 4.81
CA ILE A 146 2.01 -1.63 5.58
C ILE A 146 1.10 -1.99 6.75
N PHE A 147 1.69 -2.15 7.94
CA PHE A 147 0.95 -2.43 9.16
C PHE A 147 0.42 -1.14 9.77
N GLU A 148 -0.82 -1.20 10.28
CA GLU A 148 -1.40 -0.15 11.11
C GLU A 148 -1.20 -0.46 12.59
N GLU A 149 -1.43 0.54 13.44
CA GLU A 149 -1.38 0.39 14.89
C GLU A 149 -2.40 -0.66 15.38
N GLU A 150 -3.62 -0.64 14.83
CA GLU A 150 -4.64 -1.65 15.04
C GLU A 150 -5.31 -2.06 13.71
N PRO A 151 -5.39 -3.37 13.38
CA PRO A 151 -6.02 -3.83 12.15
C PRO A 151 -7.53 -3.56 12.18
N PRO A 152 -8.10 -2.75 11.25
CA PRO A 152 -9.51 -2.38 11.26
C PRO A 152 -10.47 -3.56 11.16
N ARG A 153 -10.12 -4.62 10.41
CA ARG A 153 -10.93 -5.83 10.28
C ARG A 153 -10.93 -6.66 11.55
N TYR A 154 -9.80 -6.70 12.28
CA TYR A 154 -9.75 -7.33 13.59
C TYR A 154 -10.65 -6.62 14.59
N ALA A 155 -10.58 -5.29 14.66
CA ALA A 155 -11.47 -4.49 15.51
C ALA A 155 -12.95 -4.68 15.14
N ALA A 156 -13.28 -4.78 13.84
CA ALA A 156 -14.62 -5.09 13.37
C ALA A 156 -15.08 -6.50 13.78
N MET A 157 -14.20 -7.49 13.67
CA MET A 157 -14.47 -8.86 14.11
C MET A 157 -14.77 -8.92 15.61
N LEU A 158 -13.98 -8.24 16.46
CA LEU A 158 -14.23 -8.21 17.91
C LEU A 158 -15.60 -7.60 18.23
N ARG A 159 -15.98 -6.49 17.55
CA ARG A 159 -17.32 -5.91 17.72
C ARG A 159 -18.43 -6.89 17.33
N ALA A 160 -18.27 -7.60 16.21
CA ALA A 160 -19.25 -8.60 15.78
C ALA A 160 -19.35 -9.77 16.76
N LEU A 161 -18.23 -10.24 17.33
CA LEU A 161 -18.22 -11.30 18.34
C LEU A 161 -18.90 -10.88 19.64
N ALA A 162 -18.84 -9.60 20.00
CA ALA A 162 -19.50 -9.08 21.21
C ALA A 162 -21.04 -8.98 21.04
N GLN A 163 -21.54 -8.85 19.81
CA GLN A 163 -22.97 -8.72 19.50
C GLN A 163 -23.66 -10.04 19.18
N ALA A 164 -22.94 -11.09 18.90
CA ALA A 164 -23.45 -12.44 18.56
C ALA A 164 -23.50 -13.35 19.80
#